data_d947b39e154b3213b1abd47883e25ed6
#
_entry.id   d947b39e154b3213b1abd47883e25ed6
#
_cell.length_a   1.000
_cell.length_b   1.000
_cell.length_c   1.000
_cell.angle_alpha   90.00
_cell.angle_beta   90.00
_cell.angle_gamma   90.00
#
_symmetry.space_group_name_H-M   'P 1'
#
loop_
_entity.id
_entity.type
_entity.pdbx_description
1 polymer ?
#
loop_
_entity_poly.entity_id
_entity_poly.type
_entity_poly.pdbx_seq_one_letter_code
_entity_poly.pdbx_strand_id
1 'polypeptide(L)'
;MSKDFPDVDSFPETGVPKFEKLSGYDFYQSIGSPKRVVAPMVDQSELAWRILCRRYGADLVYSPMINAKIYAQQGRGMHRVREGFFNQDIGEEGAHILPLGDVKDTDRPLIVQFCANDPDLLLDAAKSVEDKCDAIDLNLGCPQQIAKRGKFGAYLMDDWDLVFRLINTLHLNLKVPVTAKFRVYESEEKSIAYARMIQRAGAQIATVHGRTREMKGHKTGLADWSIVRAVKQALDIPVFANGNILYAQ
;
A
#
# COMPACT_ATOMS: atom_id res chain seq x y z
N MET A 1 19.62 -21.79 -18.35
CA MET A 1 18.14 -21.88 -18.29
C MET A 1 17.60 -20.45 -18.31
N SER A 2 16.71 -20.12 -19.25
CA SER A 2 16.07 -18.80 -19.24
C SER A 2 15.24 -18.66 -17.96
N LYS A 3 15.34 -17.52 -17.28
CA LYS A 3 14.51 -17.24 -16.09
C LYS A 3 13.04 -17.19 -16.49
N ASP A 4 12.18 -17.76 -15.66
CA ASP A 4 10.71 -17.75 -15.83
C ASP A 4 10.06 -16.42 -15.41
N PHE A 5 10.82 -15.31 -15.51
CA PHE A 5 10.36 -13.95 -15.18
C PHE A 5 11.23 -12.90 -15.86
N PRO A 6 10.71 -11.67 -16.06
CA PRO A 6 11.44 -10.58 -16.71
C PRO A 6 12.74 -10.23 -15.99
N ASP A 7 13.74 -9.82 -16.75
CA ASP A 7 14.93 -9.21 -16.20
C ASP A 7 14.57 -7.81 -15.63
N VAL A 8 14.98 -7.52 -14.42
CA VAL A 8 14.72 -6.23 -13.77
C VAL A 8 15.36 -5.09 -14.55
N ASP A 9 16.51 -5.32 -15.16
CA ASP A 9 17.22 -4.30 -15.93
C ASP A 9 16.58 -4.01 -17.30
N SER A 10 15.61 -4.84 -17.73
CA SER A 10 14.79 -4.55 -18.91
C SER A 10 13.75 -3.44 -18.67
N PHE A 11 13.42 -3.16 -17.41
CA PHE A 11 12.53 -2.04 -17.06
C PHE A 11 13.32 -0.72 -17.11
N PRO A 12 12.69 0.38 -17.57
CA PRO A 12 13.36 1.68 -17.60
C PRO A 12 13.72 2.16 -16.18
N GLU A 13 14.70 3.05 -16.09
CA GLU A 13 14.90 3.84 -14.88
C GLU A 13 13.68 4.73 -14.63
N THR A 14 13.31 4.90 -13.35
CA THR A 14 12.25 5.86 -13.03
C THR A 14 12.71 7.27 -13.44
N GLY A 15 11.80 8.02 -14.06
CA GLY A 15 12.06 9.41 -14.42
C GLY A 15 12.14 10.34 -13.22
N VAL A 16 12.48 11.59 -13.46
CA VAL A 16 12.50 12.64 -12.42
C VAL A 16 11.06 12.99 -12.03
N PRO A 17 10.67 12.91 -10.75
CA PRO A 17 9.35 13.31 -10.30
C PRO A 17 9.06 14.78 -10.56
N LYS A 18 7.80 15.12 -10.86
CA LYS A 18 7.34 16.50 -11.05
C LYS A 18 7.43 17.35 -9.78
N PHE A 19 7.40 16.72 -8.63
CA PHE A 19 7.44 17.37 -7.33
C PHE A 19 8.60 16.81 -6.51
N GLU A 20 9.32 17.69 -5.82
CA GLU A 20 10.28 17.28 -4.82
C GLU A 20 9.57 16.59 -3.65
N LYS A 21 10.08 15.44 -3.22
CA LYS A 21 9.54 14.65 -2.11
C LYS A 21 10.61 13.78 -1.48
N LEU A 22 10.39 13.44 -0.22
CA LEU A 22 11.27 12.53 0.50
C LEU A 22 11.21 11.12 -0.09
N SER A 23 12.32 10.40 0.00
CA SER A 23 12.48 9.07 -0.57
C SER A 23 13.07 8.08 0.44
N GLY A 24 12.77 6.81 0.26
CA GLY A 24 13.38 5.71 1.00
C GLY A 24 13.41 5.93 2.51
N TYR A 25 14.61 5.90 3.10
CA TYR A 25 14.79 6.04 4.55
C TYR A 25 14.50 7.45 5.06
N ASP A 26 14.70 8.51 4.26
CA ASP A 26 14.35 9.88 4.68
C ASP A 26 12.83 10.01 4.84
N PHE A 27 12.07 9.43 3.92
CA PHE A 27 10.61 9.35 4.06
C PHE A 27 10.22 8.49 5.28
N TYR A 28 10.83 7.34 5.48
CA TYR A 28 10.56 6.49 6.64
C TYR A 28 10.81 7.22 7.97
N GLN A 29 11.88 8.01 8.06
CA GLN A 29 12.19 8.81 9.24
C GLN A 29 11.17 9.94 9.44
N SER A 30 10.74 10.61 8.37
CA SER A 30 9.79 11.72 8.45
C SER A 30 8.42 11.31 9.00
N ILE A 31 8.02 10.04 8.80
CA ILE A 31 6.77 9.49 9.38
C ILE A 31 6.98 8.82 10.75
N GLY A 32 8.10 9.12 11.43
CA GLY A 32 8.38 8.68 12.79
C GLY A 32 9.08 7.32 12.92
N SER A 33 9.66 6.78 11.86
CA SER A 33 10.33 5.46 11.85
C SER A 33 9.45 4.33 12.41
N PRO A 34 8.25 4.11 11.88
CA PRO A 34 7.23 3.25 12.47
C PRO A 34 7.70 1.79 12.58
N LYS A 35 7.57 1.20 13.75
CA LYS A 35 7.90 -0.21 14.03
C LYS A 35 6.66 -1.10 14.07
N ARG A 36 5.51 -0.55 14.50
CA ARG A 36 4.23 -1.24 14.61
C ARG A 36 3.26 -0.68 13.59
N VAL A 37 3.04 -1.45 12.53
CA VAL A 37 2.26 -1.03 11.36
C VAL A 37 1.01 -1.88 11.25
N VAL A 38 -0.16 -1.24 11.19
CA VAL A 38 -1.44 -1.92 10.99
C VAL A 38 -1.72 -2.04 9.51
N ALA A 39 -1.76 -3.28 9.01
CA ALA A 39 -2.00 -3.55 7.61
C ALA A 39 -3.42 -3.14 7.15
N PRO A 40 -3.60 -2.74 5.88
CA PRO A 40 -4.90 -2.40 5.33
C PRO A 40 -5.83 -3.62 5.29
N MET A 41 -7.08 -3.42 5.70
CA MET A 41 -8.13 -4.43 5.71
C MET A 41 -9.43 -3.83 5.17
N VAL A 42 -10.05 -4.51 4.19
CA VAL A 42 -11.36 -4.14 3.68
C VAL A 42 -12.41 -4.27 4.79
N ASP A 43 -13.29 -3.29 4.91
CA ASP A 43 -14.36 -3.22 5.91
C ASP A 43 -13.88 -3.24 7.39
N GLN A 44 -12.60 -2.93 7.64
CA GLN A 44 -12.04 -2.94 9.00
C GLN A 44 -11.00 -1.83 9.26
N SER A 45 -10.50 -1.13 8.25
CA SER A 45 -9.47 -0.10 8.42
C SER A 45 -10.02 1.32 8.32
N GLU A 46 -11.30 1.50 8.64
CA GLU A 46 -11.93 2.81 8.75
C GLU A 46 -11.36 3.59 9.94
N LEU A 47 -11.69 4.86 10.03
CA LEU A 47 -11.14 5.79 11.01
C LEU A 47 -11.25 5.28 12.46
N ALA A 48 -12.40 4.75 12.87
CA ALA A 48 -12.61 4.27 14.24
C ALA A 48 -11.60 3.16 14.60
N TRP A 49 -11.34 2.24 13.68
CA TRP A 49 -10.33 1.20 13.85
C TRP A 49 -8.91 1.79 13.88
N ARG A 50 -8.58 2.72 13.01
CA ARG A 50 -7.25 3.36 12.98
C ARG A 50 -6.97 4.09 14.30
N ILE A 51 -7.93 4.86 14.80
CA ILE A 51 -7.83 5.54 16.11
C ILE A 51 -7.64 4.51 17.23
N LEU A 52 -8.43 3.44 17.24
CA LEU A 52 -8.30 2.37 18.24
C LEU A 52 -6.89 1.77 18.21
N CYS A 53 -6.38 1.40 17.04
CA CYS A 53 -5.05 0.84 16.90
C CYS A 53 -3.96 1.78 17.42
N ARG A 54 -4.07 3.08 17.15
CA ARG A 54 -3.13 4.09 17.67
C ARG A 54 -3.14 4.16 19.19
N ARG A 55 -4.31 4.11 19.81
CA ARG A 55 -4.43 4.05 21.28
C ARG A 55 -3.70 2.83 21.87
N TYR A 56 -3.64 1.72 21.14
CA TYR A 56 -2.92 0.53 21.53
C TYR A 56 -1.47 0.49 20.97
N GLY A 57 -0.96 1.62 20.51
CA GLY A 57 0.45 1.81 20.21
C GLY A 57 0.84 1.49 18.76
N ALA A 58 -0.07 1.52 17.82
CA ALA A 58 0.30 1.50 16.40
C ALA A 58 0.97 2.83 16.01
N ASP A 59 2.13 2.73 15.36
CA ASP A 59 2.90 3.88 14.92
C ASP A 59 2.42 4.38 13.54
N LEU A 60 1.97 3.46 12.68
CA LEU A 60 1.48 3.73 11.32
C LEU A 60 0.24 2.89 11.03
N VAL A 61 -0.71 3.48 10.34
CA VAL A 61 -1.92 2.79 9.88
C VAL A 61 -2.17 3.04 8.40
N TYR A 62 -2.95 2.14 7.80
CA TYR A 62 -3.43 2.24 6.43
C TYR A 62 -4.94 2.50 6.40
N SER A 63 -5.42 3.14 5.32
CA SER A 63 -6.83 3.12 4.97
C SER A 63 -7.28 1.70 4.57
N PRO A 64 -8.59 1.42 4.44
CA PRO A 64 -9.04 0.27 3.69
C PRO A 64 -8.50 0.27 2.25
N MET A 65 -8.51 -0.90 1.58
CA MET A 65 -8.19 -0.98 0.15
C MET A 65 -9.33 -0.36 -0.67
N ILE A 66 -9.03 0.73 -1.36
CA ILE A 66 -9.98 1.49 -2.18
C ILE A 66 -9.84 1.09 -3.64
N ASN A 67 -10.93 0.80 -4.34
CA ASN A 67 -10.88 0.59 -5.79
C ASN A 67 -10.78 1.94 -6.51
N ALA A 68 -9.65 2.21 -7.15
CA ALA A 68 -9.35 3.49 -7.78
C ALA A 68 -10.36 3.85 -8.89
N LYS A 69 -10.77 2.88 -9.72
CA LYS A 69 -11.77 3.09 -10.77
C LYS A 69 -13.11 3.53 -10.19
N ILE A 70 -13.60 2.81 -9.18
CA ILE A 70 -14.86 3.15 -8.52
C ILE A 70 -14.77 4.53 -7.89
N TYR A 71 -13.66 4.79 -7.18
CA TYR A 71 -13.42 6.06 -6.49
C TYR A 71 -13.32 7.24 -7.45
N ALA A 72 -12.60 7.13 -8.58
CA ALA A 72 -12.48 8.17 -9.59
C ALA A 72 -13.81 8.45 -10.30
N GLN A 73 -14.55 7.39 -10.66
CA GLN A 73 -15.80 7.51 -11.41
C GLN A 73 -16.99 8.00 -10.57
N GLN A 74 -17.04 7.64 -9.29
CA GLN A 74 -18.11 8.05 -8.37
C GLN A 74 -17.92 9.46 -7.81
N GLY A 75 -16.81 10.10 -8.11
CA GLY A 75 -16.39 11.38 -7.54
C GLY A 75 -17.26 12.59 -7.82
N ARG A 76 -18.31 12.46 -8.63
CA ARG A 76 -19.27 13.55 -8.91
C ARG A 76 -20.62 13.41 -8.20
N GLY A 77 -20.88 12.33 -7.46
CA GLY A 77 -22.18 12.08 -6.86
C GLY A 77 -22.20 11.40 -5.48
N MET A 78 -21.07 10.92 -4.97
CA MET A 78 -21.01 10.19 -3.70
C MET A 78 -20.03 10.85 -2.71
N HIS A 79 -20.38 12.00 -2.18
CA HIS A 79 -19.66 12.64 -1.07
C HIS A 79 -19.44 11.69 0.11
N ARG A 80 -20.39 10.82 0.44
CA ARG A 80 -20.33 9.93 1.61
C ARG A 80 -19.18 8.94 1.62
N VAL A 81 -18.82 8.31 0.48
CA VAL A 81 -17.72 7.32 0.45
C VAL A 81 -16.35 8.01 0.55
N ARG A 82 -16.20 9.20 -0.03
CA ARG A 82 -14.97 9.99 0.08
C ARG A 82 -14.73 10.53 1.48
N GLU A 83 -15.79 10.92 2.16
CA GLU A 83 -15.75 11.57 3.47
C GLU A 83 -15.50 10.56 4.60
N GLY A 84 -16.10 9.36 4.54
CA GLY A 84 -15.93 8.33 5.57
C GLY A 84 -14.49 7.81 5.71
N PHE A 85 -13.68 7.86 4.65
CA PHE A 85 -12.26 7.49 4.74
C PHE A 85 -11.41 8.53 5.48
N PHE A 86 -11.80 9.81 5.43
CA PHE A 86 -10.99 10.93 5.92
C PHE A 86 -11.67 11.73 7.04
N ASN A 87 -12.66 11.17 7.70
CA ASN A 87 -13.21 11.73 8.91
C ASN A 87 -14.09 12.98 8.76
N GLN A 88 -14.66 13.23 7.59
CA GLN A 88 -15.64 14.33 7.46
C GLN A 88 -17.06 13.91 7.87
N ASP A 89 -17.34 12.59 7.97
CA ASP A 89 -18.63 12.04 8.38
C ASP A 89 -18.77 11.76 9.88
N ILE A 90 -17.69 11.94 10.66
CA ILE A 90 -17.86 12.11 12.09
C ILE A 90 -18.18 13.58 12.29
N GLY A 91 -19.39 13.97 11.91
CA GLY A 91 -19.90 15.30 12.16
C GLY A 91 -19.77 15.66 13.64
N GLU A 92 -20.13 16.88 13.99
CA GLU A 92 -20.03 17.41 15.37
C GLU A 92 -20.58 16.44 16.43
N GLU A 93 -21.56 15.59 16.10
CA GLU A 93 -22.09 14.54 16.97
C GLU A 93 -21.10 13.40 17.24
N GLY A 94 -20.27 13.00 16.26
CA GLY A 94 -19.25 11.97 16.45
C GLY A 94 -18.05 12.47 17.27
N ALA A 95 -17.73 13.74 17.17
CA ALA A 95 -16.68 14.39 17.97
C ALA A 95 -17.01 14.40 19.47
N HIS A 96 -18.28 14.41 19.84
CA HIS A 96 -18.73 14.35 21.24
C HIS A 96 -18.58 12.98 21.88
N ILE A 97 -18.54 11.91 21.09
CA ILE A 97 -18.39 10.53 21.60
C ILE A 97 -16.92 10.19 21.86
N LEU A 98 -16.01 10.88 21.24
CA LEU A 98 -14.57 10.70 21.42
C LEU A 98 -13.96 12.01 21.98
N PRO A 99 -13.66 12.09 23.30
CA PRO A 99 -12.92 13.21 23.87
C PRO A 99 -11.44 13.15 23.48
N LEU A 100 -11.20 13.24 22.20
CA LEU A 100 -9.88 13.23 21.58
C LEU A 100 -9.79 14.54 20.85
N GLY A 101 -8.93 15.41 21.20
CA GLY A 101 -8.63 16.67 20.51
C GLY A 101 -8.87 16.68 18.99
N ASP A 102 -8.34 17.55 18.27
CA ASP A 102 -8.61 17.64 16.83
C ASP A 102 -8.31 16.30 16.12
N VAL A 103 -9.35 15.56 15.70
CA VAL A 103 -9.23 14.19 15.15
C VAL A 103 -8.41 14.16 13.85
N LYS A 104 -8.28 15.29 13.16
CA LYS A 104 -7.43 15.40 11.97
C LYS A 104 -5.97 15.13 12.27
N ASP A 105 -5.47 15.68 13.38
CA ASP A 105 -4.06 15.53 13.77
C ASP A 105 -3.75 14.15 14.36
N THR A 106 -4.78 13.41 14.79
CA THR A 106 -4.62 12.09 15.41
C THR A 106 -4.60 10.94 14.41
N ASP A 107 -5.01 11.14 13.16
CA ASP A 107 -5.00 10.09 12.11
C ASP A 107 -3.75 10.15 11.19
N ARG A 108 -2.65 10.69 11.70
CA ARG A 108 -1.34 10.72 11.04
C ARG A 108 -0.28 9.98 11.87
N PRO A 109 0.73 9.39 11.23
CA PRO A 109 0.92 9.19 9.78
C PRO A 109 -0.08 8.18 9.19
N LEU A 110 -0.61 8.46 8.01
CA LEU A 110 -1.60 7.65 7.30
C LEU A 110 -1.13 7.31 5.88
N ILE A 111 -1.20 6.06 5.49
CA ILE A 111 -1.02 5.62 4.10
C ILE A 111 -2.38 5.24 3.52
N VAL A 112 -2.74 5.85 2.39
CA VAL A 112 -3.99 5.52 1.66
C VAL A 112 -3.70 4.46 0.62
N GLN A 113 -4.39 3.32 0.70
CA GLN A 113 -4.18 2.20 -0.20
C GLN A 113 -5.24 2.13 -1.30
N PHE A 114 -4.76 2.07 -2.55
CA PHE A 114 -5.59 1.79 -3.72
C PHE A 114 -5.32 0.41 -4.32
N CYS A 115 -6.35 -0.19 -4.93
CA CYS A 115 -6.18 -1.24 -5.93
C CYS A 115 -6.63 -0.72 -7.29
N ALA A 116 -5.88 -1.04 -8.33
CA ALA A 116 -6.10 -0.56 -9.69
C ALA A 116 -5.49 -1.51 -10.73
N ASN A 117 -5.94 -1.34 -11.97
CA ASN A 117 -5.36 -1.96 -13.17
C ASN A 117 -5.26 -0.95 -14.34
N ASP A 118 -5.47 0.33 -14.04
CA ASP A 118 -5.41 1.43 -14.99
C ASP A 118 -4.63 2.59 -14.34
N PRO A 119 -3.48 3.00 -14.92
CA PRO A 119 -2.63 4.03 -14.35
C PRO A 119 -3.29 5.41 -14.29
N ASP A 120 -4.12 5.78 -15.27
CA ASP A 120 -4.74 7.11 -15.34
C ASP A 120 -5.85 7.23 -14.28
N LEU A 121 -6.72 6.22 -14.17
CA LEU A 121 -7.74 6.17 -13.14
C LEU A 121 -7.14 6.11 -11.72
N LEU A 122 -6.01 5.39 -11.57
CA LEU A 122 -5.29 5.35 -10.30
C LEU A 122 -4.72 6.73 -9.94
N LEU A 123 -4.11 7.42 -10.91
CA LEU A 123 -3.57 8.76 -10.69
C LEU A 123 -4.65 9.77 -10.32
N ASP A 124 -5.79 9.73 -11.02
CA ASP A 124 -6.91 10.64 -10.75
C ASP A 124 -7.48 10.42 -9.34
N ALA A 125 -7.67 9.17 -8.94
CA ALA A 125 -8.07 8.82 -7.58
C ALA A 125 -7.05 9.29 -6.53
N ALA A 126 -5.77 9.01 -6.75
CA ALA A 126 -4.69 9.35 -5.81
C ALA A 126 -4.52 10.86 -5.61
N LYS A 127 -4.57 11.65 -6.69
CA LYS A 127 -4.49 13.12 -6.62
C LYS A 127 -5.60 13.75 -5.79
N SER A 128 -6.77 13.16 -5.75
CA SER A 128 -7.89 13.71 -4.97
C SER A 128 -7.72 13.54 -3.45
N VAL A 129 -6.71 12.78 -3.01
CA VAL A 129 -6.47 12.48 -1.60
C VAL A 129 -5.02 12.70 -1.16
N GLU A 130 -4.11 13.09 -2.05
CA GLU A 130 -2.69 13.22 -1.74
C GLU A 130 -2.37 14.26 -0.65
N ASP A 131 -3.23 15.25 -0.45
CA ASP A 131 -3.11 16.25 0.62
C ASP A 131 -3.60 15.76 2.00
N LYS A 132 -4.24 14.59 2.02
CA LYS A 132 -4.87 14.01 3.21
C LYS A 132 -4.10 12.83 3.80
N CYS A 133 -2.99 12.42 3.21
CA CYS A 133 -2.19 11.29 3.63
C CYS A 133 -0.69 11.57 3.52
N ASP A 134 0.13 10.68 4.06
CA ASP A 134 1.59 10.78 4.04
C ASP A 134 2.20 9.99 2.87
N ALA A 135 1.48 9.00 2.34
CA ALA A 135 1.82 8.26 1.13
C ALA A 135 0.60 7.62 0.49
N ILE A 136 0.74 7.27 -0.79
CA ILE A 136 -0.19 6.42 -1.53
C ILE A 136 0.42 5.03 -1.68
N ASP A 137 -0.35 4.00 -1.34
CA ASP A 137 0.07 2.61 -1.46
C ASP A 137 -0.69 1.88 -2.59
N LEU A 138 0.02 1.06 -3.36
CA LEU A 138 -0.59 0.17 -4.34
C LEU A 138 -0.76 -1.23 -3.76
N ASN A 139 -2.00 -1.73 -3.74
CA ASN A 139 -2.29 -3.10 -3.36
C ASN A 139 -1.94 -4.08 -4.49
N LEU A 140 -0.92 -4.90 -4.24
CA LEU A 140 -0.48 -6.00 -5.10
C LEU A 140 -0.61 -7.36 -4.39
N GLY A 141 -1.38 -7.41 -3.29
CA GLY A 141 -1.42 -8.60 -2.43
C GLY A 141 -2.81 -9.21 -2.20
N CYS A 142 -3.91 -8.55 -2.58
CA CYS A 142 -5.26 -9.09 -2.37
C CYS A 142 -5.52 -10.33 -3.24
N PRO A 143 -5.73 -11.54 -2.66
CA PRO A 143 -5.92 -12.78 -3.42
C PRO A 143 -7.39 -13.15 -3.58
N GLN A 144 -8.32 -12.28 -3.22
CA GLN A 144 -9.74 -12.55 -3.22
C GLN A 144 -10.32 -12.69 -4.64
N GLN A 145 -11.48 -13.36 -4.75
CA GLN A 145 -12.12 -13.59 -6.05
C GLN A 145 -12.53 -12.30 -6.76
N ILE A 146 -12.87 -11.26 -5.99
CA ILE A 146 -13.17 -9.93 -6.55
C ILE A 146 -11.94 -9.30 -7.20
N ALA A 147 -10.75 -9.49 -6.62
CA ALA A 147 -9.50 -9.03 -7.21
C ALA A 147 -9.17 -9.78 -8.50
N LYS A 148 -9.45 -11.08 -8.55
CA LYS A 148 -9.29 -11.89 -9.77
C LYS A 148 -10.19 -11.38 -10.90
N ARG A 149 -11.48 -11.17 -10.62
CA ARG A 149 -12.44 -10.66 -11.60
C ARG A 149 -12.11 -9.24 -12.06
N GLY A 150 -11.67 -8.41 -11.12
CA GLY A 150 -11.29 -7.02 -11.38
C GLY A 150 -9.87 -6.85 -11.92
N LYS A 151 -9.08 -7.92 -12.06
CA LYS A 151 -7.68 -7.91 -12.51
C LYS A 151 -6.82 -6.91 -11.74
N PHE A 152 -6.86 -6.97 -10.39
CA PHE A 152 -6.03 -6.15 -9.51
C PHE A 152 -5.46 -6.97 -8.35
N GLY A 153 -4.74 -6.34 -7.44
CA GLY A 153 -4.16 -7.01 -6.27
C GLY A 153 -3.11 -8.07 -6.66
N ALA A 154 -3.15 -9.25 -6.04
CA ALA A 154 -2.18 -10.31 -6.30
C ALA A 154 -2.26 -10.91 -7.72
N TYR A 155 -3.28 -10.58 -8.48
CA TYR A 155 -3.42 -11.04 -9.88
C TYR A 155 -2.64 -10.17 -10.88
N LEU A 156 -2.07 -9.05 -10.42
CA LEU A 156 -1.09 -8.27 -11.17
C LEU A 156 0.33 -8.85 -11.09
N MET A 157 0.57 -9.82 -10.22
CA MET A 157 1.88 -10.52 -10.14
C MET A 157 2.26 -11.20 -11.47
N ASP A 158 1.30 -11.43 -12.36
CA ASP A 158 1.53 -12.02 -13.68
C ASP A 158 1.78 -10.94 -14.77
N ASP A 159 1.67 -9.65 -14.45
CA ASP A 159 1.84 -8.52 -15.39
C ASP A 159 2.74 -7.42 -14.77
N TRP A 160 4.04 -7.68 -14.83
CA TRP A 160 5.04 -6.78 -14.24
C TRP A 160 5.12 -5.42 -14.95
N ASP A 161 4.87 -5.38 -16.25
CA ASP A 161 4.84 -4.14 -17.02
C ASP A 161 3.73 -3.21 -16.55
N LEU A 162 2.54 -3.76 -16.26
CA LEU A 162 1.44 -2.99 -15.71
C LEU A 162 1.75 -2.53 -14.29
N VAL A 163 2.31 -3.40 -13.45
CA VAL A 163 2.73 -3.03 -12.08
C VAL A 163 3.74 -1.88 -12.11
N PHE A 164 4.76 -1.99 -12.98
CA PHE A 164 5.73 -0.93 -13.15
C PHE A 164 5.07 0.39 -13.54
N ARG A 165 4.20 0.38 -14.57
CA ARG A 165 3.50 1.59 -15.02
C ARG A 165 2.61 2.21 -13.95
N LEU A 166 1.87 1.40 -13.17
CA LEU A 166 1.02 1.88 -12.08
C LEU A 166 1.84 2.64 -11.03
N ILE A 167 2.93 2.05 -10.54
CA ILE A 167 3.81 2.67 -9.53
C ILE A 167 4.51 3.90 -10.11
N ASN A 168 5.08 3.79 -11.32
CA ASN A 168 5.85 4.85 -11.93
C ASN A 168 4.98 6.08 -12.25
N THR A 169 3.75 5.87 -12.73
CA THR A 169 2.79 6.95 -12.96
C THR A 169 2.50 7.73 -11.68
N LEU A 170 2.26 7.05 -10.57
CA LEU A 170 2.08 7.72 -9.27
C LEU A 170 3.36 8.43 -8.82
N HIS A 171 4.51 7.74 -8.88
CA HIS A 171 5.79 8.29 -8.45
C HIS A 171 6.13 9.59 -9.18
N LEU A 172 5.92 9.65 -10.48
CA LEU A 172 6.23 10.83 -11.28
C LEU A 172 5.28 12.01 -11.06
N ASN A 173 4.03 11.76 -10.66
CA ASN A 173 2.96 12.77 -10.72
C ASN A 173 2.36 13.19 -9.38
N LEU A 174 2.65 12.50 -8.27
CA LEU A 174 2.15 12.84 -6.93
C LEU A 174 3.17 13.66 -6.13
N LYS A 175 2.67 14.48 -5.21
CA LYS A 175 3.47 15.23 -4.22
C LYS A 175 3.94 14.34 -3.08
N VAL A 176 3.19 13.29 -2.75
CA VAL A 176 3.53 12.33 -1.69
C VAL A 176 4.26 11.11 -2.23
N PRO A 177 5.08 10.43 -1.40
CA PRO A 177 5.72 9.18 -1.78
C PRO A 177 4.72 8.08 -2.15
N VAL A 178 5.19 7.10 -2.92
CA VAL A 178 4.43 5.90 -3.31
C VAL A 178 5.01 4.70 -2.59
N THR A 179 4.16 3.83 -2.09
CA THR A 179 4.53 2.55 -1.48
C THR A 179 3.80 1.40 -2.18
N ALA A 180 4.24 0.17 -1.96
CA ALA A 180 3.57 -0.99 -2.53
C ALA A 180 3.51 -2.15 -1.52
N LYS A 181 2.34 -2.79 -1.43
CA LYS A 181 2.12 -3.96 -0.58
C LYS A 181 1.81 -5.19 -1.42
N PHE A 182 2.69 -6.20 -1.38
CA PHE A 182 2.64 -7.36 -2.25
C PHE A 182 2.85 -8.69 -1.51
N ARG A 183 2.60 -9.79 -2.22
CA ARG A 183 2.89 -11.16 -1.80
C ARG A 183 4.14 -11.68 -2.47
N VAL A 184 4.71 -12.75 -1.90
CA VAL A 184 5.87 -13.42 -2.45
C VAL A 184 5.47 -14.50 -3.47
N TYR A 185 6.41 -14.92 -4.32
CA TYR A 185 6.33 -16.14 -5.11
C TYR A 185 6.89 -17.32 -4.30
N GLU A 186 6.69 -18.55 -4.78
CA GLU A 186 7.36 -19.73 -4.23
C GLU A 186 8.89 -19.64 -4.41
N SER A 187 9.34 -19.07 -5.53
CA SER A 187 10.74 -18.79 -5.79
C SER A 187 11.19 -17.52 -5.05
N GLU A 188 12.22 -17.66 -4.21
CA GLU A 188 12.88 -16.54 -3.55
C GLU A 188 13.47 -15.57 -4.59
N GLU A 189 14.17 -16.10 -5.62
CA GLU A 189 14.78 -15.30 -6.66
C GLU A 189 13.75 -14.45 -7.41
N LYS A 190 12.58 -15.05 -7.78
CA LYS A 190 11.49 -14.32 -8.43
C LYS A 190 10.88 -13.26 -7.52
N SER A 191 10.77 -13.54 -6.21
CA SER A 191 10.27 -12.58 -5.22
C SER A 191 11.21 -11.39 -5.07
N ILE A 192 12.52 -11.62 -5.06
CA ILE A 192 13.55 -10.57 -5.03
C ILE A 192 13.48 -9.73 -6.32
N ALA A 193 13.44 -10.35 -7.48
CA ALA A 193 13.35 -9.65 -8.75
C ALA A 193 12.09 -8.77 -8.84
N TYR A 194 10.94 -9.30 -8.41
CA TYR A 194 9.69 -8.54 -8.35
C TYR A 194 9.79 -7.32 -7.42
N ALA A 195 10.37 -7.49 -6.25
CA ALA A 195 10.57 -6.41 -5.30
C ALA A 195 11.54 -5.33 -5.83
N ARG A 196 12.61 -5.72 -6.52
CA ARG A 196 13.53 -4.80 -7.19
C ARG A 196 12.85 -4.03 -8.33
N MET A 197 12.01 -4.67 -9.12
CA MET A 197 11.21 -3.99 -10.15
C MET A 197 10.27 -2.96 -9.52
N ILE A 198 9.62 -3.28 -8.40
CA ILE A 198 8.76 -2.34 -7.64
C ILE A 198 9.56 -1.14 -7.13
N GLN A 199 10.76 -1.36 -6.56
CA GLN A 199 11.66 -0.28 -6.16
C GLN A 199 12.07 0.56 -7.37
N ARG A 200 12.48 -0.07 -8.49
CA ARG A 200 12.88 0.60 -9.73
C ARG A 200 11.75 1.42 -10.34
N ALA A 201 10.50 1.01 -10.18
CA ALA A 201 9.33 1.78 -10.58
C ALA A 201 9.08 3.04 -9.75
N GLY A 202 9.75 3.20 -8.60
CA GLY A 202 9.70 4.38 -7.74
C GLY A 202 8.99 4.20 -6.40
N ALA A 203 8.72 2.97 -5.97
CA ALA A 203 8.22 2.72 -4.62
C ALA A 203 9.26 3.09 -3.56
N GLN A 204 8.83 3.76 -2.47
CA GLN A 204 9.70 4.29 -1.42
C GLN A 204 9.68 3.44 -0.13
N ILE A 205 8.68 2.60 0.03
CA ILE A 205 8.59 1.55 1.06
C ILE A 205 7.93 0.33 0.42
N ALA A 206 8.46 -0.86 0.71
CA ALA A 206 7.90 -2.14 0.30
C ALA A 206 7.30 -2.88 1.50
N THR A 207 6.01 -3.23 1.46
CA THR A 207 5.39 -4.09 2.48
C THR A 207 5.25 -5.50 1.93
N VAL A 208 6.02 -6.43 2.49
CA VAL A 208 6.14 -7.80 1.99
C VAL A 208 5.33 -8.76 2.84
N HIS A 209 4.27 -9.34 2.27
CA HIS A 209 3.53 -10.42 2.90
C HIS A 209 4.16 -11.76 2.52
N GLY A 210 4.73 -12.46 3.49
CA GLY A 210 5.47 -13.72 3.29
C GLY A 210 4.61 -14.94 2.89
N ARG A 211 3.46 -14.72 2.24
CA ARG A 211 2.59 -15.77 1.68
C ARG A 211 2.45 -15.60 0.18
N THR A 212 2.33 -16.70 -0.55
CA THR A 212 2.03 -16.67 -1.98
C THR A 212 0.56 -16.29 -2.25
N ARG A 213 0.22 -16.00 -3.50
CA ARG A 213 -1.15 -15.69 -3.93
C ARG A 213 -2.12 -16.85 -3.67
N GLU A 214 -1.64 -18.07 -3.74
CA GLU A 214 -2.40 -19.31 -3.59
C GLU A 214 -2.71 -19.62 -2.12
N MET A 215 -1.91 -19.08 -1.19
CA MET A 215 -2.08 -19.24 0.27
C MET A 215 -3.21 -18.34 0.79
N LYS A 216 -4.47 -18.81 0.65
CA LYS A 216 -5.68 -18.09 1.06
C LYS A 216 -6.76 -19.03 1.57
N GLY A 217 -7.70 -18.51 2.37
CA GLY A 217 -8.79 -19.30 2.95
C GLY A 217 -8.25 -20.48 3.75
N HIS A 218 -8.75 -21.67 3.50
CA HIS A 218 -8.31 -22.91 4.16
C HIS A 218 -6.85 -23.30 3.86
N LYS A 219 -6.23 -22.73 2.82
CA LYS A 219 -4.84 -22.95 2.42
C LYS A 219 -3.91 -21.81 2.86
N THR A 220 -4.27 -21.05 3.90
CA THR A 220 -3.51 -19.85 4.29
C THR A 220 -2.07 -20.16 4.71
N GLY A 221 -1.83 -21.24 5.47
CA GLY A 221 -0.47 -21.61 5.91
C GLY A 221 0.27 -20.53 6.69
N LEU A 222 1.54 -20.74 6.94
CA LEU A 222 2.44 -19.78 7.58
C LEU A 222 3.11 -18.88 6.54
N ALA A 223 3.42 -17.65 6.92
CA ALA A 223 4.23 -16.75 6.11
C ALA A 223 5.70 -17.22 6.12
N ASP A 224 6.34 -17.18 4.97
CA ASP A 224 7.76 -17.47 4.82
C ASP A 224 8.59 -16.21 5.12
N TRP A 225 9.18 -16.19 6.30
CA TRP A 225 10.02 -15.09 6.77
C TRP A 225 11.42 -15.10 6.16
N SER A 226 11.87 -16.23 5.59
CA SER A 226 13.16 -16.31 4.91
C SER A 226 13.14 -15.49 3.63
N ILE A 227 12.07 -15.60 2.84
CA ILE A 227 11.87 -14.80 1.63
C ILE A 227 11.71 -13.31 1.99
N VAL A 228 10.97 -12.98 3.07
CA VAL A 228 10.85 -11.58 3.51
C VAL A 228 12.22 -11.00 3.87
N ARG A 229 13.07 -11.75 4.55
CA ARG A 229 14.44 -11.37 4.87
C ARG A 229 15.29 -11.17 3.62
N ALA A 230 15.23 -12.11 2.66
CA ALA A 230 15.97 -12.03 1.42
C ALA A 230 15.56 -10.79 0.59
N VAL A 231 14.27 -10.49 0.51
CA VAL A 231 13.78 -9.26 -0.12
C VAL A 231 14.32 -8.02 0.61
N LYS A 232 14.29 -8.00 1.96
CA LYS A 232 14.85 -6.87 2.74
C LYS A 232 16.33 -6.64 2.45
N GLN A 233 17.10 -7.70 2.30
CA GLN A 233 18.56 -7.61 2.01
C GLN A 233 18.83 -7.14 0.57
N ALA A 234 17.89 -7.32 -0.33
CA ALA A 234 18.04 -7.02 -1.75
C ALA A 234 17.54 -5.61 -2.14
N LEU A 235 16.87 -4.89 -1.24
CA LEU A 235 16.30 -3.57 -1.48
C LEU A 235 17.06 -2.48 -0.70
N ASP A 236 17.17 -1.29 -1.32
CA ASP A 236 17.75 -0.08 -0.73
C ASP A 236 16.72 0.75 0.05
N ILE A 237 15.44 0.44 -0.09
CA ILE A 237 14.32 1.10 0.59
C ILE A 237 13.89 0.36 1.87
N PRO A 238 13.16 1.02 2.79
CA PRO A 238 12.56 0.35 3.94
C PRO A 238 11.62 -0.78 3.53
N VAL A 239 11.63 -1.87 4.30
CA VAL A 239 10.75 -3.02 4.11
C VAL A 239 9.96 -3.28 5.38
N PHE A 240 8.63 -3.32 5.26
CA PHE A 240 7.73 -3.77 6.30
C PHE A 240 7.42 -5.25 6.12
N ALA A 241 7.67 -6.03 7.15
CA ALA A 241 7.34 -7.45 7.18
C ALA A 241 5.87 -7.66 7.55
N ASN A 242 5.17 -8.55 6.85
CA ASN A 242 3.76 -8.84 7.08
C ASN A 242 3.48 -10.35 7.03
N GLY A 243 2.61 -10.80 7.90
CA GLY A 243 2.15 -12.19 8.01
C GLY A 243 2.66 -12.90 9.27
N ASN A 244 1.74 -13.49 10.04
CA ASN A 244 2.02 -14.20 11.30
C ASN A 244 2.78 -13.38 12.36
N ILE A 245 2.51 -12.09 12.45
CA ILE A 245 2.93 -11.27 13.60
C ILE A 245 1.88 -11.47 14.69
N LEU A 246 2.16 -12.39 15.62
CA LEU A 246 1.20 -12.85 16.63
C LEU A 246 1.40 -12.16 17.98
N TYR A 247 2.59 -11.64 18.24
CA TYR A 247 2.96 -11.04 19.53
C TYR A 247 3.74 -9.76 19.31
N ALA A 248 3.50 -8.76 20.16
CA ALA A 248 4.36 -7.61 20.30
C ALA A 248 5.50 -7.98 21.28
N GLN A 249 6.72 -7.98 20.81
CA GLN A 249 7.93 -8.10 21.64
C GLN A 249 8.69 -6.79 21.67
#